data_20da322b9a4fdd3c5402e7fe7bb5060c
#
_entry.id   20da322b9a4fdd3c5402e7fe7bb5060c
#
_cell.length_a   1.000
_cell.length_b   1.000
_cell.length_c   1.000
_cell.angle_alpha   90.00
_cell.angle_beta   90.00
_cell.angle_gamma   90.00
#
_symmetry.space_group_name_H-M   'P 1'
#
loop_
_entity.id
_entity.type
_entity.pdbx_description
1 polymer ?
#
loop_
_entity_poly.entity_id
_entity_poly.type
_entity_poly.pdbx_seq_one_letter_code
_entity_poly.pdbx_strand_id
1 'polypeptide(L)'
;ARVEAVVKRVQAGKLGFIALHSAHWAKPFVRLMQERAKADAVAALPEAERATAQWQYLNEKPYRVIPKKGAPATPHVQKVGTVWRLTLPQCVFPVYRADGAPSHVATLQPTHPLAAGLPAKWDIPQTEMYGEPFWVPAPDSVIFEEKWDKGEHFRSGALWKVGQGDVFYFRPGHETYPIYRQAENLKVIENAVRWMGAEAARR
;
A
#
# COMPACT_ATOMS: atom_id res chain seq x y z
N ALA A 1 -11.41 17.31 -7.10
CA ALA A 1 -12.42 17.39 -6.04
C ALA A 1 -12.73 16.04 -5.39
N ARG A 2 -13.18 14.99 -6.15
CA ARG A 2 -13.61 13.70 -5.57
C ARG A 2 -12.49 12.94 -4.84
N VAL A 3 -11.29 12.89 -5.39
CA VAL A 3 -10.13 12.22 -4.76
C VAL A 3 -9.81 12.84 -3.41
N GLU A 4 -9.74 14.17 -3.34
CA GLU A 4 -9.44 14.89 -2.09
C GLU A 4 -10.54 14.70 -1.03
N ALA A 5 -11.80 14.54 -1.45
CA ALA A 5 -12.88 14.22 -0.52
C ALA A 5 -12.70 12.84 0.14
N VAL A 6 -12.26 11.84 -0.64
CA VAL A 6 -11.91 10.50 -0.10
C VAL A 6 -10.75 10.61 0.87
N VAL A 7 -9.65 11.27 0.46
CA VAL A 7 -8.44 11.43 1.29
C VAL A 7 -8.79 12.07 2.64
N LYS A 8 -9.53 13.19 2.63
CA LYS A 8 -9.94 13.89 3.85
C LYS A 8 -10.79 13.01 4.78
N ARG A 9 -11.70 12.21 4.23
CA ARG A 9 -12.52 11.30 5.04
C ARG A 9 -11.70 10.19 5.67
N VAL A 10 -10.71 9.65 4.94
CA VAL A 10 -9.76 8.66 5.49
C VAL A 10 -8.92 9.31 6.60
N GLN A 11 -8.31 10.46 6.34
CA GLN A 11 -7.51 11.18 7.34
C GLN A 11 -8.29 11.51 8.61
N ALA A 12 -9.60 11.78 8.48
CA ALA A 12 -10.49 12.02 9.62
C ALA A 12 -10.98 10.74 10.32
N GLY A 13 -10.56 9.55 9.88
CA GLY A 13 -10.98 8.27 10.45
C GLY A 13 -12.42 7.85 10.09
N LYS A 14 -13.12 8.61 9.25
CA LYS A 14 -14.53 8.37 8.86
C LYS A 14 -14.70 7.47 7.63
N LEU A 15 -13.62 6.91 7.14
CA LEU A 15 -13.58 6.01 5.99
C LEU A 15 -12.33 5.14 6.05
N GLY A 16 -12.49 3.82 5.95
CA GLY A 16 -11.41 2.93 5.58
C GLY A 16 -11.24 2.87 4.06
N PHE A 17 -10.03 2.66 3.57
CA PHE A 17 -9.76 2.55 2.13
C PHE A 17 -9.10 1.20 1.80
N ILE A 18 -9.76 0.41 0.96
CA ILE A 18 -9.25 -0.88 0.48
C ILE A 18 -8.87 -0.73 -0.98
N ALA A 19 -7.60 -0.97 -1.30
CA ALA A 19 -7.09 -1.03 -2.66
C ALA A 19 -6.80 -2.48 -3.04
N LEU A 20 -7.32 -2.92 -4.18
CA LEU A 20 -7.16 -4.29 -4.66
C LEU A 20 -6.35 -4.29 -5.96
N HIS A 21 -5.39 -5.20 -6.08
CA HIS A 21 -4.65 -5.49 -7.30
C HIS A 21 -4.06 -4.22 -7.96
N SER A 22 -4.42 -3.91 -9.18
CA SER A 22 -3.96 -2.74 -9.94
C SER A 22 -4.41 -1.39 -9.35
N ALA A 23 -5.25 -1.40 -8.31
CA ALA A 23 -5.64 -0.17 -7.61
C ALA A 23 -4.48 0.51 -6.85
N HIS A 24 -3.28 -0.08 -6.81
CA HIS A 24 -2.07 0.63 -6.37
C HIS A 24 -1.79 1.90 -7.21
N TRP A 25 -2.29 1.98 -8.45
CA TRP A 25 -2.22 3.17 -9.30
C TRP A 25 -3.48 4.04 -9.25
N ALA A 26 -4.49 3.66 -8.48
CA ALA A 26 -5.68 4.50 -8.32
C ALA A 26 -5.29 5.83 -7.64
N LYS A 27 -5.77 6.94 -8.21
CA LYS A 27 -5.45 8.29 -7.70
C LYS A 27 -5.69 8.44 -6.19
N PRO A 28 -6.79 7.91 -5.59
CA PRO A 28 -6.99 7.99 -4.14
C PRO A 28 -5.90 7.26 -3.36
N PHE A 29 -5.50 6.04 -3.78
CA PHE A 29 -4.45 5.28 -3.11
C PHE A 29 -3.11 6.02 -3.16
N VAL A 30 -2.69 6.48 -4.35
CA VAL A 30 -1.44 7.25 -4.50
C VAL A 30 -1.46 8.49 -3.62
N ARG A 31 -2.57 9.24 -3.58
CA ARG A 31 -2.70 10.41 -2.71
C ARG A 31 -2.61 10.08 -1.22
N LEU A 32 -3.23 8.98 -0.78
CA LEU A 32 -3.14 8.51 0.60
C LEU A 32 -1.69 8.14 0.97
N MET A 33 -0.98 7.43 0.09
CA MET A 33 0.43 7.09 0.30
C MET A 33 1.33 8.33 0.29
N GLN A 34 1.02 9.34 -0.52
CA GLN A 34 1.73 10.62 -0.50
C GLN A 34 1.53 11.36 0.82
N GLU A 35 0.31 11.40 1.36
CA GLU A 35 0.03 12.01 2.66
C GLU A 35 0.74 11.25 3.80
N ARG A 36 0.78 9.91 3.74
CA ARG A 36 1.56 9.11 4.68
C ARG A 36 3.06 9.44 4.56
N ALA A 37 3.61 9.50 3.37
CA ALA A 37 5.02 9.84 3.15
C ALA A 37 5.39 11.23 3.70
N LYS A 38 4.51 12.22 3.58
CA LYS A 38 4.70 13.55 4.17
C LYS A 38 4.74 13.48 5.69
N ALA A 39 3.81 12.76 6.30
CA ALA A 39 3.75 12.60 7.75
C ALA A 39 5.01 11.88 8.28
N ASP A 40 5.42 10.79 7.65
CA ASP A 40 6.62 10.02 8.01
C ASP A 40 7.89 10.88 7.88
N ALA A 41 7.99 11.68 6.79
CA ALA A 41 9.13 12.56 6.56
C ALA A 41 9.25 13.64 7.64
N VAL A 42 8.15 14.24 8.04
CA VAL A 42 8.14 15.20 9.16
C VAL A 42 8.48 14.53 10.48
N ALA A 43 7.91 13.36 10.76
CA ALA A 43 8.16 12.62 11.99
C ALA A 43 9.62 12.18 12.14
N ALA A 44 10.31 11.92 11.02
CA ALA A 44 11.71 11.52 11.00
C ALA A 44 12.69 12.66 11.32
N LEU A 45 12.25 13.93 11.26
CA LEU A 45 13.11 15.06 11.63
C LEU A 45 13.29 15.17 13.14
N PRO A 46 14.45 15.72 13.59
CA PRO A 46 14.60 16.16 14.96
C PRO A 46 13.45 17.09 15.38
N GLU A 47 12.95 16.94 16.58
CA GLU A 47 11.77 17.70 17.08
C GLU A 47 11.94 19.21 16.89
N ALA A 48 13.12 19.74 17.17
CA ALA A 48 13.44 21.16 17.02
C ALA A 48 13.34 21.67 15.56
N GLU A 49 13.50 20.79 14.57
CA GLU A 49 13.41 21.16 13.15
C GLU A 49 11.99 21.03 12.58
N ARG A 50 11.11 20.23 13.19
CA ARG A 50 9.77 19.88 12.63
C ARG A 50 8.91 21.09 12.33
N ALA A 51 8.88 22.06 13.26
CA ALA A 51 8.03 23.25 13.14
C ALA A 51 8.55 24.28 12.12
N THR A 52 9.85 24.28 11.84
CA THR A 52 10.51 25.29 11.00
C THR A 52 10.99 24.74 9.66
N ALA A 53 10.89 23.42 9.45
CA ALA A 53 11.33 22.76 8.23
C ALA A 53 10.60 23.27 7.00
N GLN A 54 11.35 23.76 6.02
CA GLN A 54 10.81 24.13 4.72
C GLN A 54 10.81 22.91 3.81
N TRP A 55 9.65 22.58 3.23
CA TRP A 55 9.48 21.41 2.38
C TRP A 55 9.24 21.79 0.93
N GLN A 56 9.89 21.09 0.02
CA GLN A 56 9.60 21.03 -1.40
C GLN A 56 9.13 19.61 -1.75
N TYR A 57 7.89 19.48 -2.21
CA TYR A 57 7.34 18.21 -2.65
C TYR A 57 7.50 18.03 -4.15
N LEU A 58 8.01 16.88 -4.56
CA LEU A 58 8.15 16.49 -5.97
C LEU A 58 7.17 15.34 -6.27
N ASN A 59 6.70 15.23 -7.51
CA ASN A 59 5.74 14.22 -7.96
C ASN A 59 4.37 14.28 -7.26
N GLU A 60 3.87 15.49 -6.97
CA GLU A 60 2.60 15.65 -6.27
C GLU A 60 1.38 15.12 -7.05
N LYS A 61 1.40 15.25 -8.39
CA LYS A 61 0.30 14.74 -9.21
C LYS A 61 0.45 13.24 -9.40
N PRO A 62 -0.56 12.42 -9.01
CA PRO A 62 -0.57 11.00 -9.32
C PRO A 62 -0.50 10.76 -10.83
N TYR A 63 0.46 9.97 -11.26
CA TYR A 63 0.64 9.59 -12.66
C TYR A 63 1.21 8.16 -12.75
N ARG A 64 0.89 7.49 -13.85
CA ARG A 64 1.33 6.12 -14.09
C ARG A 64 2.67 6.13 -14.82
N VAL A 65 3.76 5.93 -14.09
CA VAL A 65 5.12 5.86 -14.65
C VAL A 65 5.87 4.68 -14.05
N ILE A 66 6.38 3.82 -14.90
CA ILE A 66 7.33 2.78 -14.49
C ILE A 66 8.69 3.46 -14.30
N PRO A 67 9.35 3.27 -13.13
CA PRO A 67 10.63 3.91 -12.86
C PRO A 67 11.70 3.40 -13.82
N LYS A 68 12.60 4.31 -14.21
CA LYS A 68 13.77 3.93 -15.01
C LYS A 68 14.73 3.09 -14.14
N LYS A 69 15.49 2.20 -14.78
CA LYS A 69 16.57 1.45 -14.10
C LYS A 69 17.53 2.41 -13.39
N GLY A 70 17.79 2.16 -12.11
CA GLY A 70 18.66 3.00 -11.28
C GLY A 70 18.00 4.26 -10.71
N ALA A 71 16.71 4.50 -10.97
CA ALA A 71 15.99 5.56 -10.28
C ALA A 71 15.91 5.29 -8.78
N PRO A 72 16.02 6.33 -7.91
CA PRO A 72 15.88 6.17 -6.47
C PRO A 72 14.47 5.69 -6.13
N ALA A 73 14.37 4.74 -5.20
CA ALA A 73 13.09 4.33 -4.64
C ALA A 73 12.38 5.51 -3.98
N THR A 74 11.07 5.54 -4.04
CA THR A 74 10.26 6.57 -3.40
C THR A 74 9.33 5.97 -2.34
N PRO A 75 9.02 6.69 -1.23
CA PRO A 75 9.42 8.08 -0.94
C PRO A 75 10.92 8.24 -0.72
N HIS A 76 11.44 9.40 -1.10
CA HIS A 76 12.86 9.73 -0.95
C HIS A 76 13.00 11.15 -0.40
N VAL A 77 13.71 11.28 0.73
CA VAL A 77 13.97 12.56 1.39
C VAL A 77 15.43 12.94 1.25
N GLN A 78 15.71 14.19 0.93
CA GLN A 78 17.05 14.77 0.93
C GLN A 78 17.04 16.22 1.37
N LYS A 79 18.08 16.68 2.08
CA LYS A 79 18.28 18.08 2.41
C LYS A 79 19.09 18.75 1.30
N VAL A 80 18.61 19.87 0.75
CA VAL A 80 19.29 20.65 -0.28
C VAL A 80 19.36 22.10 0.20
N GLY A 81 20.53 22.52 0.67
CA GLY A 81 20.67 23.78 1.39
C GLY A 81 19.83 23.78 2.67
N THR A 82 18.92 24.73 2.80
CA THR A 82 18.00 24.86 3.94
C THR A 82 16.65 24.17 3.72
N VAL A 83 16.39 23.62 2.52
CA VAL A 83 15.10 23.04 2.14
C VAL A 83 15.16 21.51 2.14
N TRP A 84 14.18 20.87 2.75
CA TRP A 84 13.93 19.45 2.66
C TRP A 84 13.13 19.13 1.40
N ARG A 85 13.66 18.25 0.55
CA ARG A 85 12.96 17.75 -0.64
C ARG A 85 12.43 16.37 -0.37
N LEU A 86 11.12 16.17 -0.58
CA LEU A 86 10.48 14.87 -0.54
C LEU A 86 9.97 14.52 -1.94
N THR A 87 10.58 13.49 -2.55
CA THR A 87 10.03 12.87 -3.76
C THR A 87 8.93 11.91 -3.34
N LEU A 88 7.69 12.26 -3.68
CA LEU A 88 6.50 11.53 -3.29
C LEU A 88 6.35 10.22 -4.06
N PRO A 89 5.84 9.15 -3.42
CA PRO A 89 5.65 7.85 -4.07
C PRO A 89 4.57 7.91 -5.14
N GLN A 90 4.76 7.15 -6.22
CA GLN A 90 3.76 6.88 -7.25
C GLN A 90 3.22 5.45 -7.15
N CYS A 91 3.55 4.73 -6.07
CA CYS A 91 3.09 3.38 -5.74
C CYS A 91 3.36 2.38 -6.86
N VAL A 92 4.58 2.37 -7.35
CA VAL A 92 5.07 1.52 -8.43
C VAL A 92 6.02 0.44 -7.91
N PHE A 93 6.25 -0.57 -8.71
CA PHE A 93 7.25 -1.62 -8.49
C PHE A 93 7.96 -1.90 -9.82
N PRO A 94 9.30 -2.16 -9.80
CA PRO A 94 10.08 -2.36 -11.02
C PRO A 94 10.01 -3.79 -11.57
N VAL A 95 9.56 -4.74 -10.76
CA VAL A 95 9.56 -6.17 -11.11
C VAL A 95 8.13 -6.64 -11.35
N TYR A 96 7.88 -7.14 -12.56
CA TYR A 96 6.55 -7.56 -13.01
C TYR A 96 6.64 -8.71 -13.99
N ARG A 97 5.68 -9.65 -13.91
CA ARG A 97 5.54 -10.77 -14.84
C ARG A 97 4.08 -11.21 -14.95
N ALA A 98 3.59 -11.33 -16.18
CA ALA A 98 2.19 -11.67 -16.49
C ALA A 98 2.08 -13.08 -17.13
N ASP A 99 2.85 -14.04 -16.63
CA ASP A 99 2.90 -15.40 -17.18
C ASP A 99 1.88 -16.37 -16.54
N GLY A 100 1.05 -15.87 -15.61
CA GLY A 100 0.05 -16.70 -14.93
C GLY A 100 0.63 -17.73 -13.97
N ALA A 101 1.90 -17.59 -13.58
CA ALA A 101 2.52 -18.51 -12.62
C ALA A 101 1.80 -18.49 -11.26
N PRO A 102 1.72 -19.62 -10.55
CA PRO A 102 1.14 -19.69 -9.23
C PRO A 102 1.92 -18.85 -8.22
N SER A 103 1.24 -18.40 -7.18
CA SER A 103 1.87 -17.77 -6.02
C SER A 103 1.48 -18.47 -4.72
N HIS A 104 2.36 -18.36 -3.72
CA HIS A 104 2.23 -18.95 -2.39
C HIS A 104 2.07 -17.83 -1.38
N VAL A 105 0.87 -17.71 -0.82
CA VAL A 105 0.55 -16.69 0.19
C VAL A 105 0.84 -17.24 1.58
N ALA A 106 1.52 -16.46 2.41
CA ALA A 106 1.74 -16.73 3.82
C ALA A 106 1.04 -15.68 4.69
N THR A 107 0.33 -16.13 5.72
CA THR A 107 -0.23 -15.27 6.78
C THR A 107 0.86 -14.97 7.79
N LEU A 108 1.35 -13.72 7.81
CA LEU A 108 2.42 -13.29 8.72
C LEU A 108 1.88 -12.88 10.09
N GLN A 109 0.64 -12.41 10.16
CA GLN A 109 -0.01 -11.96 11.40
C GLN A 109 -1.35 -12.68 11.59
N PRO A 110 -1.36 -13.95 12.04
CA PRO A 110 -2.57 -14.78 12.13
C PRO A 110 -3.60 -14.29 13.17
N THR A 111 -3.17 -13.48 14.13
CA THR A 111 -4.06 -12.90 15.16
C THR A 111 -4.72 -11.58 14.72
N HIS A 112 -4.27 -11.00 13.60
CA HIS A 112 -4.86 -9.77 13.10
C HIS A 112 -6.28 -10.01 12.54
N PRO A 113 -7.26 -9.12 12.76
CA PRO A 113 -8.63 -9.29 12.25
C PRO A 113 -8.73 -9.54 10.74
N LEU A 114 -7.83 -8.98 9.94
CA LEU A 114 -7.74 -9.25 8.50
C LEU A 114 -7.44 -10.70 8.16
N ALA A 115 -6.79 -11.44 9.07
CA ALA A 115 -6.44 -12.86 8.91
C ALA A 115 -7.46 -13.82 9.54
N ALA A 116 -8.53 -13.32 10.13
CA ALA A 116 -9.50 -14.15 10.85
C ALA A 116 -10.11 -15.25 9.96
N GLY A 117 -9.98 -16.51 10.40
CA GLY A 117 -10.52 -17.68 9.68
C GLY A 117 -9.75 -18.05 8.41
N LEU A 118 -8.56 -17.51 8.20
CA LEU A 118 -7.66 -17.85 7.10
C LEU A 118 -6.64 -18.91 7.53
N PRO A 119 -6.17 -19.77 6.60
CA PRO A 119 -5.08 -20.69 6.87
C PRO A 119 -3.74 -19.93 7.02
N ALA A 120 -2.74 -20.61 7.59
CA ALA A 120 -1.38 -20.08 7.67
C ALA A 120 -0.74 -19.87 6.30
N LYS A 121 -1.14 -20.68 5.31
CA LYS A 121 -0.69 -20.58 3.91
C LYS A 121 -1.79 -21.04 2.97
N TRP A 122 -1.84 -20.44 1.76
CA TRP A 122 -2.64 -20.93 0.64
C TRP A 122 -1.98 -20.58 -0.69
N ASP A 123 -2.36 -21.29 -1.73
CA ASP A 123 -1.85 -21.05 -3.08
C ASP A 123 -2.87 -20.33 -3.94
N ILE A 124 -2.41 -19.47 -4.80
CA ILE A 124 -3.19 -18.88 -5.90
C ILE A 124 -2.72 -19.54 -7.19
N PRO A 125 -3.53 -20.38 -7.83
CA PRO A 125 -3.08 -21.25 -8.94
C PRO A 125 -2.59 -20.49 -10.17
N GLN A 126 -3.18 -19.34 -10.44
CA GLN A 126 -2.80 -18.47 -11.57
C GLN A 126 -2.95 -17.01 -11.18
N THR A 127 -1.87 -16.22 -11.36
CA THR A 127 -1.88 -14.80 -11.04
C THR A 127 -0.81 -14.03 -11.82
N GLU A 128 -0.89 -12.71 -11.79
CA GLU A 128 0.25 -11.84 -12.14
C GLU A 128 1.25 -11.79 -10.98
N MET A 129 2.53 -11.77 -11.29
CA MET A 129 3.58 -11.54 -10.31
C MET A 129 3.91 -10.05 -10.24
N TYR A 130 3.81 -9.50 -9.03
CA TYR A 130 4.36 -8.22 -8.63
C TYR A 130 5.54 -8.48 -7.70
N GLY A 131 6.68 -7.85 -7.95
CA GLY A 131 7.90 -8.08 -7.16
C GLY A 131 8.36 -6.84 -6.42
N GLU A 132 8.94 -7.05 -5.23
CA GLU A 132 9.58 -5.98 -4.47
C GLU A 132 10.80 -5.40 -5.24
N PRO A 133 11.17 -4.14 -4.99
CA PRO A 133 10.58 -3.25 -3.99
C PRO A 133 9.29 -2.58 -4.49
N PHE A 134 8.25 -2.60 -3.67
CA PHE A 134 7.06 -1.77 -3.88
C PHE A 134 7.31 -0.38 -3.28
N TRP A 135 7.35 0.64 -4.12
CA TRP A 135 7.73 2.00 -3.76
C TRP A 135 6.58 2.77 -3.13
N VAL A 136 6.34 2.46 -1.88
CA VAL A 136 5.36 3.07 -0.97
C VAL A 136 6.03 3.36 0.37
N PRO A 137 5.45 4.21 1.24
CA PRO A 137 5.91 4.29 2.62
C PRO A 137 5.93 2.92 3.30
N ALA A 138 6.80 2.75 4.28
CA ALA A 138 6.80 1.52 5.07
C ALA A 138 5.41 1.28 5.66
N PRO A 139 4.80 0.11 5.47
CA PRO A 139 3.52 -0.21 6.09
C PRO A 139 3.68 -0.36 7.62
N ASP A 140 2.62 -0.02 8.35
CA ASP A 140 2.57 -0.27 9.80
C ASP A 140 2.46 -1.76 10.10
N SER A 141 1.84 -2.51 9.18
CA SER A 141 1.74 -3.96 9.28
C SER A 141 1.76 -4.61 7.90
N VAL A 142 2.45 -5.75 7.79
CA VAL A 142 2.33 -6.68 6.66
C VAL A 142 1.61 -7.92 7.17
N ILE A 143 0.39 -8.12 6.70
CA ILE A 143 -0.48 -9.22 7.14
C ILE A 143 -0.22 -10.47 6.31
N PHE A 144 -0.02 -10.26 4.98
CA PHE A 144 0.23 -11.35 4.02
C PHE A 144 1.44 -11.05 3.16
N GLU A 145 2.23 -12.07 2.88
CA GLU A 145 3.32 -12.07 1.91
C GLU A 145 3.04 -13.10 0.83
N GLU A 146 3.34 -12.78 -0.41
CA GLU A 146 3.35 -13.72 -1.53
C GLU A 146 4.76 -14.02 -1.98
N LYS A 147 4.96 -15.27 -2.42
CA LYS A 147 6.19 -15.74 -3.06
C LYS A 147 5.90 -16.51 -4.32
N TRP A 148 6.83 -16.49 -5.25
CA TRP A 148 6.82 -17.26 -6.50
C TRP A 148 8.03 -18.18 -6.57
N ASP A 149 7.91 -19.27 -7.32
CA ASP A 149 8.96 -20.31 -7.41
C ASP A 149 10.30 -19.80 -7.93
N LYS A 150 10.31 -18.68 -8.67
CA LYS A 150 11.54 -18.06 -9.18
C LYS A 150 12.23 -17.15 -8.16
N GLY A 151 11.72 -17.08 -6.93
CA GLY A 151 12.30 -16.34 -5.81
C GLY A 151 11.78 -14.92 -5.63
N GLU A 152 10.83 -14.47 -6.46
CA GLU A 152 10.18 -13.18 -6.26
C GLU A 152 9.28 -13.23 -5.02
N HIS A 153 9.11 -12.09 -4.36
CA HIS A 153 8.21 -11.93 -3.23
C HIS A 153 7.55 -10.55 -3.27
N PHE A 154 6.42 -10.41 -2.55
CA PHE A 154 5.68 -9.16 -2.46
C PHE A 154 4.89 -9.06 -1.15
N ARG A 155 4.85 -7.86 -0.56
CA ARG A 155 3.98 -7.53 0.59
C ARG A 155 2.53 -7.43 0.12
N SER A 156 1.86 -8.56 -0.04
CA SER A 156 0.57 -8.62 -0.70
C SER A 156 -0.63 -8.26 0.17
N GLY A 157 -0.46 -8.15 1.49
CA GLY A 157 -1.46 -7.63 2.41
C GLY A 157 -0.83 -6.59 3.33
N ALA A 158 -0.78 -5.33 2.90
CA ALA A 158 -0.12 -4.25 3.62
C ALA A 158 -1.12 -3.22 4.16
N LEU A 159 -0.89 -2.76 5.38
CA LEU A 159 -1.76 -1.85 6.12
C LEU A 159 -1.00 -0.60 6.55
N TRP A 160 -1.61 0.56 6.36
CA TRP A 160 -1.12 1.87 6.80
C TRP A 160 -2.17 2.63 7.58
N LYS A 161 -1.73 3.38 8.58
CA LYS A 161 -2.48 4.50 9.16
C LYS A 161 -2.21 5.76 8.32
N VAL A 162 -3.28 6.44 7.89
CA VAL A 162 -3.19 7.74 7.23
C VAL A 162 -4.07 8.73 7.97
N GLY A 163 -3.46 9.60 8.76
CA GLY A 163 -4.19 10.35 9.79
C GLY A 163 -4.80 9.40 10.80
N GLN A 164 -6.12 9.46 10.99
CA GLN A 164 -6.86 8.55 11.89
C GLN A 164 -7.44 7.33 11.15
N GLY A 165 -7.39 7.27 9.82
CA GLY A 165 -7.98 6.20 9.03
C GLY A 165 -7.01 5.10 8.67
N ASP A 166 -7.57 4.01 8.18
CA ASP A 166 -6.84 2.81 7.76
C ASP A 166 -6.88 2.68 6.24
N VAL A 167 -5.73 2.31 5.66
CA VAL A 167 -5.57 2.01 4.24
C VAL A 167 -5.01 0.61 4.13
N PHE A 168 -5.73 -0.28 3.47
CA PHE A 168 -5.30 -1.66 3.23
C PHE A 168 -5.11 -1.89 1.73
N TYR A 169 -3.98 -2.45 1.37
CA TYR A 169 -3.69 -2.93 0.02
C TYR A 169 -3.61 -4.45 0.01
N PHE A 170 -4.37 -5.07 -0.89
CA PHE A 170 -4.33 -6.51 -1.14
C PHE A 170 -3.99 -6.76 -2.61
N ARG A 171 -2.80 -7.34 -2.85
CA ARG A 171 -2.27 -7.55 -4.20
C ARG A 171 -3.07 -8.53 -5.05
N PRO A 172 -3.55 -9.70 -4.55
CA PRO A 172 -4.26 -10.66 -5.37
C PRO A 172 -5.43 -10.05 -6.13
N GLY A 173 -5.54 -10.40 -7.40
CA GLY A 173 -6.58 -9.91 -8.30
C GLY A 173 -6.13 -10.05 -9.74
N HIS A 174 -7.06 -10.18 -10.67
CA HIS A 174 -6.83 -10.11 -12.11
C HIS A 174 -8.17 -10.15 -12.86
N GLU A 175 -8.24 -9.57 -14.05
CA GLU A 175 -9.42 -9.63 -14.90
C GLU A 175 -9.55 -10.96 -15.64
N THR A 176 -8.44 -11.64 -15.91
CA THR A 176 -8.42 -12.92 -16.66
C THR A 176 -8.55 -14.13 -15.74
N TYR A 177 -7.90 -14.09 -14.56
CA TYR A 177 -7.88 -15.23 -13.63
C TYR A 177 -8.98 -15.09 -12.57
N PRO A 178 -9.67 -16.18 -12.19
CA PRO A 178 -10.82 -16.12 -11.27
C PRO A 178 -10.40 -15.97 -9.80
N ILE A 179 -9.41 -15.13 -9.50
CA ILE A 179 -8.77 -14.97 -8.18
C ILE A 179 -9.80 -14.60 -7.10
N TYR A 180 -10.75 -13.72 -7.42
CA TYR A 180 -11.81 -13.32 -6.46
C TYR A 180 -12.91 -14.37 -6.26
N ARG A 181 -12.84 -15.53 -6.92
CA ARG A 181 -13.72 -16.68 -6.64
C ARG A 181 -13.08 -17.67 -5.66
N GLN A 182 -11.82 -17.49 -5.33
CA GLN A 182 -11.13 -18.31 -4.33
C GLN A 182 -11.56 -17.86 -2.93
N ALA A 183 -11.92 -18.83 -2.09
CA ALA A 183 -12.52 -18.58 -0.77
C ALA A 183 -11.62 -17.75 0.15
N GLU A 184 -10.31 -18.02 0.17
CA GLU A 184 -9.33 -17.31 0.98
C GLU A 184 -9.23 -15.85 0.58
N ASN A 185 -9.15 -15.56 -0.72
CA ASN A 185 -9.05 -14.20 -1.23
C ASN A 185 -10.32 -13.38 -0.95
N LEU A 186 -11.50 -13.99 -1.13
CA LEU A 186 -12.78 -13.37 -0.73
C LEU A 186 -12.84 -13.13 0.77
N LYS A 187 -12.34 -14.07 1.58
CA LYS A 187 -12.33 -13.95 3.03
C LYS A 187 -11.45 -12.79 3.51
N VAL A 188 -10.30 -12.54 2.87
CA VAL A 188 -9.48 -11.35 3.15
C VAL A 188 -10.29 -10.07 2.90
N ILE A 189 -10.98 -9.98 1.77
CA ILE A 189 -11.77 -8.79 1.41
C ILE A 189 -12.94 -8.61 2.39
N GLU A 190 -13.66 -9.68 2.73
CA GLU A 190 -14.73 -9.66 3.72
C GLU A 190 -14.23 -9.15 5.08
N ASN A 191 -13.14 -9.71 5.57
CA ASN A 191 -12.51 -9.30 6.82
C ASN A 191 -12.11 -7.82 6.81
N ALA A 192 -11.52 -7.35 5.68
CA ALA A 192 -11.13 -5.96 5.52
C ALA A 192 -12.33 -5.01 5.59
N VAL A 193 -13.42 -5.33 4.87
CA VAL A 193 -14.64 -4.52 4.89
C VAL A 193 -15.24 -4.48 6.30
N ARG A 194 -15.36 -5.62 6.96
CA ARG A 194 -15.94 -5.70 8.32
C ARG A 194 -15.09 -4.94 9.34
N TRP A 195 -13.79 -5.20 9.38
CA TRP A 195 -12.90 -4.58 10.34
C TRP A 195 -12.77 -3.08 10.14
N MET A 196 -12.48 -2.62 8.93
CA MET A 196 -12.33 -1.20 8.64
C MET A 196 -13.65 -0.42 8.77
N GLY A 197 -14.78 -1.06 8.44
CA GLY A 197 -16.09 -0.47 8.67
C GLY A 197 -16.38 -0.27 10.17
N ALA A 198 -16.06 -1.26 11.00
CA ALA A 198 -16.21 -1.15 12.47
C ALA A 198 -15.27 -0.08 13.06
N GLU A 199 -14.02 0.01 12.59
CA GLU A 199 -13.08 1.05 13.02
C GLU A 199 -13.56 2.45 12.66
N ALA A 200 -14.06 2.65 11.43
CA ALA A 200 -14.59 3.94 11.00
C ALA A 200 -15.87 4.36 11.75
N ALA A 201 -16.69 3.40 12.19
CA ALA A 201 -17.90 3.66 12.96
C ALA A 201 -17.62 4.04 14.43
N ARG A 202 -16.44 3.69 14.97
CA ARG A 202 -16.03 4.03 16.34
C ARG A 202 -15.40 5.42 16.48
N ARG A 203 -15.04 6.06 15.37
CA ARG A 203 -14.36 7.37 15.28
C ARG A 203 -15.32 8.46 14.80
#